data_32b1731663aa1d734437d7763559983c
#
_entry.id   32b1731663aa1d734437d7763559983c
#
_cell.length_a   1.000
_cell.length_b   1.000
_cell.length_c   1.000
_cell.angle_alpha   90.00
_cell.angle_beta   90.00
_cell.angle_gamma   90.00
#
_symmetry.space_group_name_H-M   'P 1'
#
loop_
_entity.id
_entity.type
_entity.pdbx_description
1 polymer ?
#
loop_
_entity_poly.entity_id
_entity_poly.type
_entity_poly.pdbx_seq_one_letter_code
_entity_poly.pdbx_strand_id
1 'polypeptide(L)'
;MHRLVRISPFDAKKLRHTSFSLVEVLPKFSKLEERDIILKDSDLKIEFSRSSGPGGQNVNKRDNAVPIMHLPTNIAVHASNERSQEQNRESALSILRARIFKRAVEEKKTIEDSLKLKNTEIEWGNQIRSYILHPYKLV
;
A
#
# COMPACT_ATOMS: atom_id res chain seq x y z
N MET A 1 -13.23 21.67 -7.39
CA MET A 1 -12.97 22.00 -8.81
C MET A 1 -13.08 23.50 -9.04
N HIS A 2 -12.26 24.07 -9.92
CA HIS A 2 -12.27 25.47 -10.33
C HIS A 2 -12.72 25.60 -11.77
N ARG A 3 -13.58 26.57 -12.04
CA ARG A 3 -14.09 26.87 -13.38
C ARG A 3 -13.48 28.16 -13.87
N LEU A 4 -12.94 28.18 -15.10
CA LEU A 4 -12.44 29.36 -15.77
C LEU A 4 -13.23 29.63 -17.04
N VAL A 5 -13.81 30.82 -17.18
CA VAL A 5 -14.47 31.29 -18.38
C VAL A 5 -13.70 32.50 -18.94
N ARG A 6 -13.16 32.36 -20.13
CA ARG A 6 -12.42 33.42 -20.80
C ARG A 6 -12.58 33.37 -22.32
N ILE A 7 -12.23 34.47 -23.00
CA ILE A 7 -12.07 34.43 -24.44
C ILE A 7 -10.91 33.48 -24.76
N SER A 8 -11.15 32.51 -25.63
CA SER A 8 -10.10 31.56 -26.02
C SER A 8 -9.03 32.28 -26.87
N PRO A 9 -7.74 32.15 -26.50
CA PRO A 9 -6.65 32.66 -27.31
C PRO A 9 -6.44 31.86 -28.60
N PHE A 10 -7.03 30.68 -28.70
CA PHE A 10 -6.88 29.76 -29.83
C PHE A 10 -8.08 29.79 -30.78
N ASP A 11 -9.14 30.54 -30.46
CA ASP A 11 -10.34 30.64 -31.29
C ASP A 11 -10.30 31.93 -32.13
N ALA A 12 -10.28 31.78 -33.47
CA ALA A 12 -10.30 32.88 -34.41
C ALA A 12 -11.56 33.77 -34.26
N LYS A 13 -12.67 33.20 -33.81
CA LYS A 13 -13.93 33.94 -33.59
C LYS A 13 -14.00 34.65 -32.24
N LYS A 14 -12.96 34.57 -31.41
CA LYS A 14 -12.86 35.22 -30.09
C LYS A 14 -14.06 34.88 -29.15
N LEU A 15 -14.60 33.67 -29.26
CA LEU A 15 -15.69 33.22 -28.42
C LEU A 15 -15.19 32.87 -27.01
N ARG A 16 -16.10 32.98 -26.04
CA ARG A 16 -15.82 32.56 -24.66
C ARG A 16 -15.91 31.07 -24.55
N HIS A 17 -14.87 30.48 -23.96
CA HIS A 17 -14.80 29.05 -23.63
C HIS A 17 -14.72 28.85 -22.13
N THR A 18 -15.25 27.72 -21.67
CA THR A 18 -15.19 27.30 -20.28
C THR A 18 -14.21 26.15 -20.16
N SER A 19 -13.29 26.27 -19.22
CA SER A 19 -12.38 25.18 -18.81
C SER A 19 -12.51 24.92 -17.32
N PHE A 20 -12.31 23.67 -16.96
CA PHE A 20 -12.35 23.20 -15.59
C PHE A 20 -11.00 22.65 -15.18
N SER A 21 -10.62 22.89 -13.94
CA SER A 21 -9.41 22.33 -13.34
C SER A 21 -9.73 21.74 -11.96
N LEU A 22 -9.36 20.49 -11.76
CA LEU A 22 -9.40 19.83 -10.46
C LEU A 22 -8.04 19.98 -9.79
N VAL A 23 -8.04 20.50 -8.57
CA VAL A 23 -6.85 20.53 -7.72
C VAL A 23 -7.11 19.59 -6.56
N GLU A 24 -6.26 18.58 -6.45
CA GLU A 24 -6.27 17.61 -5.37
C GLU A 24 -4.97 17.77 -4.55
N VAL A 25 -5.10 17.90 -3.25
CA VAL A 25 -3.97 18.01 -2.32
C VAL A 25 -3.91 16.74 -1.51
N LEU A 26 -2.87 15.95 -1.71
CA LEU A 26 -2.65 14.71 -0.98
C LEU A 26 -1.46 14.88 -0.02
N PRO A 27 -1.53 14.29 1.18
CA PRO A 27 -0.37 14.25 2.07
C PRO A 27 0.73 13.38 1.44
N LYS A 28 1.97 13.81 1.58
CA LYS A 28 3.13 13.03 1.14
C LYS A 28 3.48 12.01 2.22
N PHE A 29 3.26 10.74 1.94
CA PHE A 29 3.71 9.66 2.81
C PHE A 29 5.19 9.34 2.57
N SER A 30 5.92 9.08 3.66
CA SER A 30 7.29 8.56 3.55
C SER A 30 7.27 7.14 2.98
N LYS A 31 8.29 6.81 2.17
CA LYS A 31 8.47 5.43 1.73
C LYS A 31 8.77 4.56 2.95
N LEU A 32 8.05 3.46 3.08
CA LEU A 32 8.40 2.39 4.00
C LEU A 32 9.56 1.60 3.39
N GLU A 33 10.59 1.36 4.18
CA GLU A 33 11.66 0.44 3.84
C GLU A 33 11.52 -0.83 4.69
N GLU A 34 12.00 -1.96 4.17
CA GLU A 34 11.99 -3.23 4.94
C GLU A 34 12.77 -3.12 6.25
N ARG A 35 13.73 -2.19 6.31
CA ARG A 35 14.55 -1.90 7.50
C ARG A 35 13.75 -1.29 8.64
N ASP A 36 12.60 -0.67 8.34
CA ASP A 36 11.74 -0.04 9.35
C ASP A 36 10.93 -1.07 10.16
N ILE A 37 10.93 -2.34 9.71
CA ILE A 37 10.24 -3.42 10.40
C ILE A 37 11.18 -4.09 11.39
N ILE A 38 11.05 -3.71 12.64
CA ILE A 38 11.74 -4.33 13.75
C ILE A 38 10.87 -5.46 14.30
N LEU A 39 11.29 -6.70 14.10
CA LEU A 39 10.66 -7.85 14.73
C LEU A 39 11.25 -8.02 16.13
N LYS A 40 10.41 -7.88 17.15
CA LYS A 40 10.80 -8.18 18.55
C LYS A 40 10.57 -9.66 18.82
N ASP A 41 11.51 -10.30 19.47
CA ASP A 41 11.38 -11.73 19.83
C ASP A 41 10.16 -11.99 20.74
N SER A 42 9.76 -11.01 21.54
CA SER A 42 8.53 -11.06 22.37
C SER A 42 7.25 -11.22 21.58
N ASP A 43 7.24 -10.76 20.33
CA ASP A 43 6.06 -10.73 19.47
C ASP A 43 6.00 -11.95 18.54
N LEU A 44 6.99 -12.85 18.66
CA LEU A 44 7.13 -14.03 17.84
C LEU A 44 6.83 -15.29 18.67
N LYS A 45 5.90 -16.09 18.17
CA LYS A 45 5.69 -17.44 18.65
C LYS A 45 6.39 -18.40 17.70
N ILE A 46 7.50 -19.00 18.17
CA ILE A 46 8.29 -19.96 17.38
C ILE A 46 7.99 -21.36 17.94
N GLU A 47 7.60 -22.24 17.06
CA GLU A 47 7.37 -23.64 17.38
C GLU A 47 8.28 -24.51 16.51
N PHE A 48 8.53 -25.72 16.95
CA PHE A 48 9.28 -26.70 16.17
C PHE A 48 8.38 -27.89 15.90
N SER A 49 8.36 -28.35 14.67
CA SER A 49 7.51 -29.47 14.25
C SER A 49 8.23 -30.36 13.26
N ARG A 50 7.70 -31.55 13.10
CA ARG A 50 8.19 -32.47 12.08
C ARG A 50 7.80 -31.99 10.70
N SER A 51 8.73 -32.10 9.75
CA SER A 51 8.40 -31.79 8.36
C SER A 51 7.46 -32.87 7.80
N SER A 52 6.34 -32.46 7.22
CA SER A 52 5.41 -33.35 6.52
C SER A 52 5.85 -33.47 5.06
N GLY A 53 6.52 -34.55 4.69
CA GLY A 53 6.92 -34.80 3.31
C GLY A 53 7.36 -36.26 3.09
N PRO A 54 7.38 -36.74 1.84
CA PRO A 54 7.96 -38.05 1.53
C PRO A 54 9.46 -37.99 1.80
N GLY A 55 9.93 -38.70 2.82
CA GLY A 55 11.33 -38.73 3.21
C GLY A 55 11.69 -39.99 4.00
N GLY A 56 12.98 -40.33 4.02
CA GLY A 56 13.51 -41.48 4.75
C GLY A 56 13.48 -41.30 6.26
N GLN A 57 14.08 -42.24 7.03
CA GLN A 57 14.04 -42.28 8.50
C GLN A 57 14.45 -40.97 9.20
N ASN A 58 15.30 -40.12 8.57
CA ASN A 58 15.74 -38.86 9.13
C ASN A 58 14.66 -37.78 9.14
N VAL A 59 13.76 -37.77 8.14
CA VAL A 59 12.66 -36.80 8.04
C VAL A 59 11.62 -37.05 9.14
N ASN A 60 11.40 -38.33 9.48
CA ASN A 60 10.41 -38.70 10.47
C ASN A 60 10.91 -38.59 11.95
N LYS A 61 12.23 -38.41 12.15
CA LYS A 61 12.83 -38.34 13.48
C LYS A 61 13.26 -36.94 13.93
N ARG A 62 13.36 -35.98 13.03
CA ARG A 62 13.85 -34.61 13.33
C ARG A 62 12.75 -33.58 13.19
N ASP A 63 12.65 -32.69 14.16
CA ASP A 63 11.76 -31.54 14.17
C ASP A 63 12.42 -30.36 13.42
N ASN A 64 12.60 -30.51 12.10
CA ASN A 64 13.29 -29.52 11.26
C ASN A 64 12.38 -28.39 10.76
N ALA A 65 11.08 -28.57 10.84
CA ALA A 65 10.13 -27.57 10.41
C ALA A 65 9.93 -26.51 11.50
N VAL A 66 9.95 -25.24 11.10
CA VAL A 66 9.86 -24.10 12.01
C VAL A 66 8.67 -23.23 11.60
N PRO A 67 7.49 -23.48 12.17
CA PRO A 67 6.39 -22.50 12.09
C PRO A 67 6.69 -21.32 13.03
N ILE A 68 6.58 -20.12 12.46
CA ILE A 68 6.71 -18.87 13.21
C ILE A 68 5.44 -18.06 13.01
N MET A 69 4.85 -17.58 14.10
CA MET A 69 3.68 -16.73 14.10
C MET A 69 4.00 -15.38 14.73
N HIS A 70 3.67 -14.30 14.05
CA HIS A 70 3.75 -12.95 14.60
C HIS A 70 2.43 -12.61 15.29
N LEU A 71 2.46 -12.51 16.62
CA LEU A 71 1.28 -12.34 17.47
C LEU A 71 0.44 -11.09 17.13
N PRO A 72 1.03 -9.89 16.93
CA PRO A 72 0.25 -8.67 16.69
C PRO A 72 -0.53 -8.68 15.36
N THR A 73 0.03 -9.34 14.33
CA THR A 73 -0.59 -9.36 12.99
C THR A 73 -1.26 -10.68 12.64
N ASN A 74 -1.12 -11.70 13.47
CA ASN A 74 -1.57 -13.09 13.25
C ASN A 74 -1.06 -13.68 11.91
N ILE A 75 0.11 -13.22 11.43
CA ILE A 75 0.73 -13.78 10.24
C ILE A 75 1.58 -14.96 10.64
N ALA A 76 1.24 -16.13 10.09
CA ALA A 76 2.01 -17.36 10.28
C ALA A 76 2.81 -17.71 9.02
N VAL A 77 4.03 -18.19 9.23
CA VAL A 77 4.94 -18.67 8.18
C VAL A 77 5.51 -20.00 8.63
N HIS A 78 5.71 -20.90 7.69
CA HIS A 78 6.29 -22.21 7.93
C HIS A 78 7.45 -22.43 6.94
N ALA A 79 8.61 -22.82 7.44
CA ALA A 79 9.76 -23.21 6.63
C ALA A 79 10.22 -24.61 7.03
N SER A 80 10.45 -25.48 6.01
CA SER A 80 10.86 -26.87 6.18
C SER A 80 11.76 -27.39 5.07
N ASN A 81 12.30 -26.49 4.23
CA ASN A 81 13.01 -26.85 3.01
C ASN A 81 14.46 -27.28 3.26
N GLU A 82 15.06 -26.76 4.34
CA GLU A 82 16.48 -26.97 4.63
C GLU A 82 16.68 -28.13 5.61
N ARG A 83 17.90 -28.71 5.61
CA ARG A 83 18.28 -29.77 6.52
C ARG A 83 18.53 -29.28 7.94
N SER A 84 18.92 -28.02 8.09
CA SER A 84 19.21 -27.38 9.37
C SER A 84 17.98 -26.63 9.88
N GLN A 85 17.66 -26.86 11.17
CA GLN A 85 16.59 -26.15 11.87
C GLN A 85 16.87 -24.64 11.92
N GLU A 86 18.15 -24.25 12.07
CA GLU A 86 18.55 -22.86 12.16
C GLU A 86 18.36 -22.15 10.81
N GLN A 87 18.73 -22.79 9.69
CA GLN A 87 18.49 -22.26 8.34
C GLN A 87 16.99 -22.11 8.05
N ASN A 88 16.15 -23.06 8.48
CA ASN A 88 14.70 -22.95 8.36
C ASN A 88 14.15 -21.79 9.19
N ARG A 89 14.70 -21.55 10.40
CA ARG A 89 14.33 -20.42 11.23
C ARG A 89 14.66 -19.08 10.55
N GLU A 90 15.88 -18.93 10.02
CA GLU A 90 16.27 -17.72 9.31
C GLU A 90 15.42 -17.47 8.06
N SER A 91 15.17 -18.52 7.28
CA SER A 91 14.29 -18.46 6.11
C SER A 91 12.86 -18.06 6.49
N ALA A 92 12.32 -18.65 7.57
CA ALA A 92 10.99 -18.31 8.05
C ALA A 92 10.90 -16.85 8.53
N LEU A 93 11.92 -16.33 9.22
CA LEU A 93 12.00 -14.93 9.65
C LEU A 93 12.08 -13.96 8.47
N SER A 94 12.86 -14.32 7.44
CA SER A 94 12.95 -13.51 6.22
C SER A 94 11.61 -13.43 5.50
N ILE A 95 10.94 -14.57 5.31
CA ILE A 95 9.59 -14.61 4.69
C ILE A 95 8.57 -13.85 5.55
N LEU A 96 8.65 -13.96 6.86
CA LEU A 96 7.75 -13.24 7.78
C LEU A 96 7.92 -11.72 7.64
N ARG A 97 9.17 -11.21 7.59
CA ARG A 97 9.45 -9.79 7.34
C ARG A 97 8.82 -9.32 6.03
N ALA A 98 9.04 -10.06 4.95
CA ALA A 98 8.49 -9.71 3.65
C ALA A 98 6.96 -9.67 3.66
N ARG A 99 6.29 -10.58 4.35
CA ARG A 99 4.82 -10.59 4.49
C ARG A 99 4.29 -9.41 5.30
N ILE A 100 4.94 -9.10 6.42
CA ILE A 100 4.57 -7.95 7.25
C ILE A 100 4.79 -6.64 6.49
N PHE A 101 5.91 -6.52 5.76
CA PHE A 101 6.18 -5.38 4.90
C PHE A 101 5.11 -5.20 3.82
N LYS A 102 4.78 -6.27 3.11
CA LYS A 102 3.72 -6.25 2.10
C LYS A 102 2.40 -5.74 2.68
N ARG A 103 1.99 -6.26 3.84
CA ARG A 103 0.77 -5.82 4.52
C ARG A 103 0.82 -4.35 4.91
N ALA A 104 1.93 -3.87 5.46
CA ALA A 104 2.09 -2.47 5.83
C ALA A 104 2.04 -1.53 4.61
N VAL A 105 2.57 -1.95 3.46
CA VAL A 105 2.46 -1.22 2.19
C VAL A 105 1.02 -1.20 1.68
N GLU A 106 0.30 -2.32 1.75
CA GLU A 106 -1.11 -2.42 1.36
C GLU A 106 -1.99 -1.53 2.24
N GLU A 107 -1.77 -1.52 3.56
CA GLU A 107 -2.49 -0.65 4.50
C GLU A 107 -2.26 0.83 4.19
N LYS A 108 -1.01 1.23 3.91
CA LYS A 108 -0.71 2.61 3.46
C LYS A 108 -1.42 2.96 2.16
N LYS A 109 -1.39 2.07 1.19
CA LYS A 109 -2.05 2.29 -0.10
C LYS A 109 -3.57 2.44 0.07
N THR A 110 -4.20 1.65 0.92
CA THR A 110 -5.64 1.79 1.19
C THR A 110 -5.98 3.13 1.85
N ILE A 111 -5.12 3.62 2.76
CA ILE A 111 -5.26 4.95 3.35
C ILE A 111 -5.10 6.04 2.28
N GLU A 112 -4.08 5.96 1.43
CA GLU A 112 -3.89 6.89 0.32
C GLU A 112 -5.10 6.91 -0.63
N ASP A 113 -5.61 5.75 -1.00
CA ASP A 113 -6.78 5.63 -1.89
C ASP A 113 -8.08 6.14 -1.22
N SER A 114 -8.20 6.04 0.10
CA SER A 114 -9.34 6.60 0.85
C SER A 114 -9.30 8.12 0.92
N LEU A 115 -8.11 8.73 0.87
CA LEU A 115 -7.91 10.18 0.88
C LEU A 115 -8.06 10.81 -0.50
N LYS A 116 -7.97 10.03 -1.58
CA LYS A 116 -8.25 10.50 -2.93
C LYS A 116 -9.74 10.83 -3.07
N LEU A 117 -10.02 11.93 -3.76
CA LEU A 117 -11.39 12.29 -4.09
C LEU A 117 -12.01 11.19 -4.95
N LYS A 118 -12.99 10.45 -4.40
CA LYS A 118 -13.74 9.45 -5.16
C LYS A 118 -14.50 10.15 -6.29
N ASN A 119 -14.09 9.90 -7.53
CA ASN A 119 -14.81 10.23 -8.77
C ASN A 119 -15.58 11.56 -8.70
N THR A 120 -14.88 12.66 -8.40
CA THR A 120 -15.47 13.99 -8.60
C THR A 120 -15.48 14.22 -10.10
N GLU A 121 -16.59 13.91 -10.75
CA GLU A 121 -16.78 14.21 -12.17
C GLU A 121 -16.57 15.69 -12.40
N ILE A 122 -15.82 16.00 -13.47
CA ILE A 122 -15.51 17.39 -13.86
C ILE A 122 -16.72 17.94 -14.60
N GLU A 123 -17.83 18.13 -13.87
CA GLU A 123 -19.11 18.55 -14.41
C GLU A 123 -19.55 19.92 -13.90
N TRP A 124 -20.51 20.50 -14.61
CA TRP A 124 -21.25 21.67 -14.18
C TRP A 124 -21.98 21.35 -12.87
N GLY A 125 -21.81 22.17 -11.85
CA GLY A 125 -22.42 21.98 -10.54
C GLY A 125 -21.45 21.62 -9.42
N ASN A 126 -20.32 21.00 -9.73
CA ASN A 126 -19.28 20.62 -8.74
C ASN A 126 -18.19 21.68 -8.57
N GLN A 127 -18.45 22.90 -9.01
CA GLN A 127 -17.48 24.00 -8.94
C GLN A 127 -17.49 24.64 -7.55
N ILE A 128 -16.31 24.79 -6.95
CA ILE A 128 -16.10 25.53 -5.71
C ILE A 128 -15.96 27.03 -5.99
N ARG A 129 -15.29 27.38 -7.11
CA ARG A 129 -15.09 28.76 -7.54
C ARG A 129 -15.21 28.89 -9.05
N SER A 130 -15.77 30.00 -9.50
CA SER A 130 -15.89 30.36 -10.92
C SER A 130 -15.18 31.68 -11.19
N TYR A 131 -14.28 31.69 -12.15
CA TYR A 131 -13.54 32.86 -12.60
C TYR A 131 -14.04 33.24 -13.99
N ILE A 132 -14.64 34.43 -14.11
CA ILE A 132 -15.14 34.94 -15.39
C ILE A 132 -14.32 36.19 -15.75
N LEU A 133 -13.51 36.09 -16.80
CA LEU A 133 -12.56 37.16 -17.15
C LEU A 133 -13.14 38.22 -18.11
N HIS A 134 -14.27 37.95 -18.81
CA HIS A 134 -14.90 38.94 -19.68
C HIS A 134 -16.44 38.81 -19.58
N PRO A 135 -17.20 39.79 -19.00
CA PRO A 135 -16.70 40.81 -18.07
C PRO A 135 -16.16 40.18 -16.78
N TYR A 136 -15.21 40.82 -16.14
CA TYR A 136 -14.58 40.28 -14.93
C TYR A 136 -15.61 40.15 -13.79
N LYS A 137 -15.92 38.91 -13.41
CA LYS A 137 -16.73 38.59 -12.24
C LYS A 137 -16.03 37.44 -11.49
N LEU A 138 -15.77 37.70 -10.21
CA LEU A 138 -15.40 36.65 -9.26
C LEU A 138 -16.66 36.29 -8.46
N VAL A 139 -17.06 35.03 -8.50
CA VAL A 139 -18.18 34.50 -7.71
C VAL A 139 -17.67 33.32 -6.91
#